data_af928e310ff0686e5a9a63698015848c
#
_entry.id   af928e310ff0686e5a9a63698015848c
#
_cell.length_a   1.000
_cell.length_b   1.000
_cell.length_c   1.000
_cell.angle_alpha   90.00
_cell.angle_beta   90.00
_cell.angle_gamma   90.00
#
_symmetry.space_group_name_H-M   'P 1'
#
loop_
_entity.id
_entity.type
_entity.pdbx_description
1 polymer ?
#
loop_
_entity_poly.entity_id
_entity_poly.type
_entity_poly.pdbx_seq_one_letter_code
_entity_poly.pdbx_strand_id
1 'polypeptide(L)'
;MKYLLKNNRDGSPAVYKTTLCVSQDERYIYFEFVAEHSDYYCPYGKYNDIHSCGDAVEVLIGTDTTRKTYYELEVNPNNVKMLAKMTVTELDDDGAAKLKIDFVDEKDCFFRSDVRHTDNGYIVDISIDKTKLNMPVEQIYFNAYRLETDGGEMEKHLFALNPTMCGKFHVPTRYVMLSDYLTGK
;
A
#
# COMPACT_ATOMS: atom_id res chain seq x y z
N MET A 1 1.27 17.37 -3.92
CA MET A 1 0.05 17.48 -3.05
C MET A 1 0.12 16.37 -2.02
N LYS A 2 -0.39 16.60 -0.79
CA LYS A 2 -0.43 15.56 0.26
C LYS A 2 -1.87 15.13 0.47
N TYR A 3 -2.08 13.82 0.50
CA TYR A 3 -3.39 13.20 0.71
C TYR A 3 -3.42 12.58 2.09
N LEU A 4 -4.54 12.70 2.80
CA LEU A 4 -4.76 12.05 4.10
C LEU A 4 -5.39 10.68 3.89
N LEU A 5 -4.83 9.64 4.50
CA LEU A 5 -5.51 8.37 4.63
C LEU A 5 -6.62 8.48 5.67
N LYS A 6 -7.68 7.72 5.45
CA LYS A 6 -8.88 7.68 6.28
C LYS A 6 -9.10 6.27 6.83
N ASN A 7 -9.94 6.14 7.84
CA ASN A 7 -10.39 4.85 8.30
C ASN A 7 -11.00 4.04 7.13
N ASN A 8 -10.46 2.84 6.91
CA ASN A 8 -10.85 2.02 5.77
C ASN A 8 -12.29 1.47 5.87
N ARG A 9 -12.82 1.32 7.09
CA ARG A 9 -14.13 0.70 7.33
C ARG A 9 -15.30 1.63 7.03
N ASP A 10 -15.15 2.94 7.31
CA ASP A 10 -16.26 3.89 7.28
C ASP A 10 -15.90 5.25 6.65
N GLY A 11 -14.64 5.45 6.25
CA GLY A 11 -14.17 6.70 5.66
C GLY A 11 -14.04 7.87 6.65
N SER A 12 -14.21 7.64 7.94
CA SER A 12 -13.99 8.64 8.99
C SER A 12 -12.51 9.06 9.06
N PRO A 13 -12.17 10.17 9.76
CA PRO A 13 -10.78 10.50 10.03
C PRO A 13 -10.04 9.36 10.71
N ALA A 14 -8.82 9.07 10.26
CA ALA A 14 -7.96 8.08 10.89
C ALA A 14 -7.56 8.54 12.30
N VAL A 15 -7.50 7.60 13.26
CA VAL A 15 -7.06 7.89 14.64
C VAL A 15 -5.60 8.32 14.66
N TYR A 16 -4.75 7.71 13.84
CA TYR A 16 -3.36 8.13 13.63
C TYR A 16 -3.21 8.69 12.22
N LYS A 17 -2.68 9.91 12.17
CA LYS A 17 -2.56 10.60 10.90
C LYS A 17 -1.51 9.94 10.01
N THR A 18 -1.90 9.70 8.77
CA THR A 18 -0.99 9.27 7.71
C THR A 18 -1.21 10.13 6.49
N THR A 19 -0.15 10.72 5.97
CA THR A 19 -0.19 11.45 4.71
C THR A 19 0.57 10.69 3.63
N LEU A 20 0.05 10.77 2.41
CA LEU A 20 0.66 10.22 1.21
C LEU A 20 0.94 11.33 0.22
N CYS A 21 2.14 11.34 -0.35
CA CYS A 21 2.48 12.10 -1.53
C CYS A 21 2.80 11.14 -2.67
N VAL A 22 2.23 11.37 -3.86
CA VAL A 22 2.50 10.56 -5.05
C VAL A 22 3.11 11.46 -6.11
N SER A 23 4.25 11.04 -6.68
CA SER A 23 4.94 11.77 -7.75
C SER A 23 5.57 10.79 -8.73
N GLN A 24 6.09 11.31 -9.86
CA GLN A 24 6.83 10.50 -10.82
C GLN A 24 7.90 11.34 -11.51
N ASP A 25 8.92 10.64 -12.02
CA ASP A 25 9.83 11.16 -13.04
C ASP A 25 9.71 10.32 -14.33
N GLU A 26 10.69 10.36 -15.20
CA GLU A 26 10.69 9.59 -16.45
C GLU A 26 10.65 8.07 -16.21
N ARG A 27 11.27 7.59 -15.12
CA ARG A 27 11.49 6.17 -14.87
C ARG A 27 10.67 5.60 -13.71
N TYR A 28 10.47 6.37 -12.64
CA TYR A 28 9.90 5.86 -11.40
C TYR A 28 8.59 6.54 -11.04
N ILE A 29 7.76 5.80 -10.30
CA ILE A 29 6.64 6.32 -9.51
C ILE A 29 7.10 6.31 -8.05
N TYR A 30 6.86 7.40 -7.32
CA TYR A 30 7.25 7.59 -5.93
C TYR A 30 6.02 7.71 -5.05
N PHE A 31 6.06 7.02 -3.91
CA PHE A 31 5.09 7.13 -2.83
C PHE A 31 5.85 7.49 -1.56
N GLU A 32 5.56 8.66 -0.97
CA GLU A 32 6.06 9.05 0.34
C GLU A 32 4.92 8.97 1.34
N PHE A 33 5.02 8.07 2.30
CA PHE A 33 4.13 8.00 3.45
C PHE A 33 4.78 8.69 4.64
N VAL A 34 4.02 9.56 5.32
CA VAL A 34 4.39 10.08 6.64
C VAL A 34 3.36 9.54 7.62
N ALA A 35 3.75 8.57 8.41
CA ALA A 35 2.93 7.84 9.36
C ALA A 35 3.22 8.36 10.77
N GLU A 36 2.24 9.03 11.39
CA GLU A 36 2.32 9.46 12.78
C GLU A 36 1.89 8.30 13.68
N HIS A 37 2.50 8.12 14.78
CA HIS A 37 2.44 7.13 15.85
C HIS A 37 3.77 6.37 15.96
N SER A 38 4.39 6.44 17.13
CA SER A 38 5.73 5.90 17.38
C SER A 38 5.73 4.53 18.07
N ASP A 39 4.58 4.09 18.58
CA ASP A 39 4.43 2.76 19.22
C ASP A 39 4.01 1.74 18.15
N TYR A 40 4.94 1.39 17.28
CA TYR A 40 4.71 0.43 16.20
C TYR A 40 5.25 -0.96 16.54
N TYR A 41 4.62 -1.97 16.00
CA TYR A 41 4.97 -3.38 16.17
C TYR A 41 5.38 -4.02 14.83
N CYS A 42 6.61 -4.54 14.75
CA CYS A 42 7.18 -5.12 13.55
C CYS A 42 7.78 -6.50 13.84
N PRO A 43 6.97 -7.56 13.96
CA PRO A 43 7.46 -8.91 14.25
C PRO A 43 8.13 -9.58 13.06
N TYR A 44 8.03 -8.99 11.88
CA TYR A 44 8.51 -9.54 10.62
C TYR A 44 9.89 -9.01 10.25
N GLY A 45 10.79 -9.91 9.81
CA GLY A 45 12.17 -9.55 9.55
C GLY A 45 12.73 -10.12 8.23
N LYS A 46 11.93 -10.84 7.44
CA LYS A 46 12.37 -11.45 6.20
C LYS A 46 11.58 -10.92 5.01
N TYR A 47 12.24 -10.82 3.88
CA TYR A 47 11.58 -10.52 2.61
C TYR A 47 10.41 -11.49 2.36
N ASN A 48 9.28 -10.96 1.95
CA ASN A 48 8.01 -11.68 1.75
C ASN A 48 7.37 -12.26 3.03
N ASP A 49 7.79 -11.86 4.23
CA ASP A 49 6.92 -12.01 5.38
C ASP A 49 5.63 -11.21 5.15
N ILE A 50 4.47 -11.81 5.38
CA ILE A 50 3.17 -11.13 5.24
C ILE A 50 2.93 -10.27 6.50
N HIS A 51 2.83 -8.96 6.34
CA HIS A 51 2.74 -8.02 7.47
C HIS A 51 1.33 -7.93 8.11
N SER A 52 0.57 -9.01 8.08
CA SER A 52 -0.84 -9.04 8.51
C SER A 52 -1.09 -8.80 10.01
N CYS A 53 -0.06 -8.91 10.84
CA CYS A 53 -0.15 -8.73 12.29
C CYS A 53 0.89 -7.73 12.82
N GLY A 54 1.40 -6.86 11.99
CA GLY A 54 2.35 -5.81 12.33
C GLY A 54 2.05 -4.54 11.56
N ASP A 55 2.77 -3.49 11.86
CA ASP A 55 2.59 -2.21 11.18
C ASP A 55 3.27 -2.23 9.82
N ALA A 56 2.58 -1.72 8.82
CA ALA A 56 3.11 -1.57 7.47
C ALA A 56 2.36 -0.48 6.70
N VAL A 57 3.01 0.07 5.69
CA VAL A 57 2.35 0.77 4.60
C VAL A 57 2.28 -0.15 3.39
N GLU A 58 1.21 -0.02 2.61
CA GLU A 58 0.95 -0.87 1.47
C GLU A 58 0.57 -0.04 0.25
N VAL A 59 1.00 -0.50 -0.93
CA VAL A 59 0.54 0.01 -2.22
C VAL A 59 0.04 -1.17 -3.04
N LEU A 60 -1.24 -1.14 -3.41
CA LEU A 60 -1.82 -2.07 -4.36
C LEU A 60 -1.88 -1.37 -5.71
N ILE A 61 -1.12 -1.87 -6.70
CA ILE A 61 -0.95 -1.22 -8.00
C ILE A 61 -1.30 -2.16 -9.15
N GLY A 62 -2.26 -1.76 -9.97
CA GLY A 62 -2.79 -2.57 -11.06
C GLY A 62 -1.81 -2.80 -12.19
N THR A 63 -1.96 -3.95 -12.83
CA THR A 63 -1.18 -4.36 -14.03
C THR A 63 -2.08 -4.65 -15.24
N ASP A 64 -3.39 -4.44 -15.09
CA ASP A 64 -4.36 -4.54 -16.18
C ASP A 64 -5.53 -3.57 -15.94
N THR A 65 -6.25 -3.25 -17.02
CA THR A 65 -7.40 -2.34 -16.97
C THR A 65 -8.66 -2.95 -16.36
N THR A 66 -8.67 -4.27 -16.15
CA THR A 66 -9.82 -5.00 -15.59
C THR A 66 -9.83 -5.03 -14.07
N ARG A 67 -8.73 -4.58 -13.43
CA ARG A 67 -8.49 -4.63 -11.98
C ARG A 67 -8.46 -6.06 -11.41
N LYS A 68 -8.25 -7.06 -12.28
CA LYS A 68 -8.18 -8.46 -11.85
C LYS A 68 -6.77 -8.89 -11.46
N THR A 69 -5.77 -8.14 -11.91
CA THR A 69 -4.38 -8.43 -11.60
C THR A 69 -3.69 -7.16 -11.11
N TYR A 70 -3.00 -7.25 -10.00
CA TYR A 70 -2.24 -6.13 -9.43
C TYR A 70 -1.08 -6.67 -8.60
N TYR A 71 -0.11 -5.80 -8.30
CA TYR A 71 0.92 -6.08 -7.30
C TYR A 71 0.53 -5.48 -5.97
N GLU A 72 0.86 -6.19 -4.91
CA GLU A 72 0.86 -5.72 -3.54
C GLU A 72 2.30 -5.53 -3.08
N LEU A 73 2.60 -4.33 -2.63
CA LEU A 73 3.89 -3.95 -2.08
C LEU A 73 3.65 -3.54 -0.63
N GLU A 74 4.33 -4.19 0.31
CA GLU A 74 4.31 -3.81 1.72
C GLU A 74 5.70 -3.41 2.18
N VAL A 75 5.76 -2.42 3.06
CA VAL A 75 6.99 -1.99 3.74
C VAL A 75 6.68 -1.70 5.19
N ASN A 76 7.35 -2.39 6.11
CA ASN A 76 7.18 -2.16 7.53
C ASN A 76 8.18 -1.09 8.06
N PRO A 77 8.01 -0.58 9.29
CA PRO A 77 8.93 0.40 9.89
C PRO A 77 10.40 -0.02 9.97
N ASN A 78 10.72 -1.32 9.90
CA ASN A 78 12.09 -1.84 9.84
C ASN A 78 12.61 -2.00 8.40
N ASN A 79 11.91 -1.44 7.41
CA ASN A 79 12.22 -1.54 5.97
C ASN A 79 12.24 -2.99 5.44
N VAL A 80 11.49 -3.87 6.06
CA VAL A 80 11.26 -5.22 5.52
C VAL A 80 10.17 -5.13 4.46
N LYS A 81 10.41 -5.74 3.31
CA LYS A 81 9.57 -5.64 2.12
C LYS A 81 8.81 -6.94 1.85
N MET A 82 7.59 -6.80 1.36
CA MET A 82 6.85 -7.87 0.70
C MET A 82 6.48 -7.41 -0.71
N LEU A 83 6.55 -8.30 -1.68
CA LEU A 83 6.07 -8.09 -3.04
C LEU A 83 5.39 -9.35 -3.55
N ALA A 84 4.11 -9.24 -3.89
CA ALA A 84 3.36 -10.33 -4.47
C ALA A 84 2.49 -9.85 -5.64
N LYS A 85 2.32 -10.73 -6.62
CA LYS A 85 1.33 -10.57 -7.69
C LYS A 85 0.03 -11.19 -7.22
N MET A 86 -1.03 -10.39 -7.18
CA MET A 86 -2.37 -10.77 -6.81
C MET A 86 -3.21 -11.01 -8.07
N THR A 87 -3.91 -12.15 -8.11
CA THR A 87 -4.89 -12.44 -9.17
C THR A 87 -6.25 -12.69 -8.52
N VAL A 88 -7.24 -11.88 -8.89
CA VAL A 88 -8.62 -12.03 -8.41
C VAL A 88 -9.25 -13.27 -9.02
N THR A 89 -9.64 -14.21 -8.19
CA THR A 89 -10.33 -15.45 -8.61
C THR A 89 -11.84 -15.34 -8.46
N GLU A 90 -12.30 -14.61 -7.46
CA GLU A 90 -13.70 -14.41 -7.14
C GLU A 90 -13.87 -13.12 -6.33
N LEU A 91 -15.03 -12.51 -6.33
CA LEU A 91 -15.41 -11.42 -5.43
C LEU A 91 -16.51 -11.92 -4.48
N ASP A 92 -16.42 -11.53 -3.21
CA ASP A 92 -17.49 -11.75 -2.25
C ASP A 92 -18.61 -10.69 -2.34
N ASP A 93 -19.61 -10.79 -1.47
CA ASP A 93 -20.77 -9.87 -1.48
C ASP A 93 -20.40 -8.41 -1.16
N ASP A 94 -19.28 -8.17 -0.47
CA ASP A 94 -18.72 -6.84 -0.20
C ASP A 94 -17.84 -6.32 -1.36
N GLY A 95 -17.64 -7.13 -2.40
CA GLY A 95 -16.74 -6.86 -3.51
C GLY A 95 -15.26 -7.07 -3.17
N ALA A 96 -14.96 -7.70 -2.04
CA ALA A 96 -13.60 -8.07 -1.69
C ALA A 96 -13.15 -9.34 -2.44
N ALA A 97 -11.88 -9.32 -2.84
CA ALA A 97 -11.33 -10.36 -3.69
C ALA A 97 -10.89 -11.59 -2.90
N LYS A 98 -11.24 -12.77 -3.42
CA LYS A 98 -10.47 -14.00 -3.18
C LYS A 98 -9.28 -13.99 -4.14
N LEU A 99 -8.12 -14.32 -3.63
CA LEU A 99 -6.86 -14.11 -4.34
C LEU A 99 -6.09 -15.40 -4.53
N LYS A 100 -5.50 -15.52 -5.70
CA LYS A 100 -4.28 -16.30 -5.89
C LYS A 100 -3.11 -15.34 -5.66
N ILE A 101 -2.19 -15.74 -4.80
CA ILE A 101 -1.02 -14.96 -4.40
C ILE A 101 0.23 -15.64 -4.97
N ASP A 102 0.98 -14.92 -5.79
CA ASP A 102 2.23 -15.37 -6.35
C ASP A 102 3.35 -14.41 -5.86
N PHE A 103 4.14 -14.84 -4.87
CA PHE A 103 5.25 -14.04 -4.34
C PHE A 103 6.33 -13.86 -5.39
N VAL A 104 6.87 -12.64 -5.46
CA VAL A 104 8.00 -12.30 -6.33
C VAL A 104 9.30 -12.55 -5.58
N ASP A 105 10.25 -13.23 -6.20
CA ASP A 105 11.58 -13.44 -5.61
C ASP A 105 12.29 -12.11 -5.34
N GLU A 106 13.08 -12.02 -4.28
CA GLU A 106 13.79 -10.78 -3.89
C GLU A 106 14.69 -10.24 -5.01
N LYS A 107 15.36 -11.12 -5.78
CA LYS A 107 16.20 -10.76 -6.93
C LYS A 107 15.40 -10.08 -8.07
N ASP A 108 14.10 -10.33 -8.16
CA ASP A 108 13.18 -9.79 -9.17
C ASP A 108 12.34 -8.62 -8.62
N CYS A 109 12.60 -8.20 -7.38
CA CYS A 109 11.91 -7.08 -6.77
C CYS A 109 12.17 -5.79 -7.58
N PHE A 110 11.11 -5.15 -8.04
CA PHE A 110 11.17 -3.98 -8.92
C PHE A 110 10.86 -2.66 -8.21
N PHE A 111 10.73 -2.68 -6.90
CA PHE A 111 10.64 -1.47 -6.11
C PHE A 111 11.77 -1.36 -5.09
N ARG A 112 12.07 -0.13 -4.72
CA ARG A 112 13.00 0.21 -3.64
C ARG A 112 12.22 0.91 -2.54
N SER A 113 12.68 0.77 -1.32
CA SER A 113 12.14 1.50 -0.18
C SER A 113 13.26 2.02 0.70
N ASP A 114 12.97 3.12 1.39
CA ASP A 114 13.76 3.66 2.48
C ASP A 114 12.82 4.04 3.62
N VAL A 115 13.25 3.81 4.86
CA VAL A 115 12.48 4.13 6.05
C VAL A 115 13.29 5.00 6.97
N ARG A 116 12.70 6.11 7.40
CA ARG A 116 13.29 7.06 8.36
C ARG A 116 12.40 7.19 9.56
N HIS A 117 12.92 6.92 10.73
CA HIS A 117 12.22 7.14 11.99
C HIS A 117 12.23 8.61 12.38
N THR A 118 11.14 9.08 12.99
CA THR A 118 10.96 10.43 13.52
C THR A 118 10.55 10.37 14.99
N ASP A 119 10.55 11.49 15.67
CA ASP A 119 10.11 11.55 17.08
C ASP A 119 8.64 11.13 17.27
N ASN A 120 7.84 11.19 16.22
CA ASN A 120 6.39 10.95 16.27
C ASN A 120 5.92 9.86 15.29
N GLY A 121 6.82 8.99 14.81
CA GLY A 121 6.45 7.93 13.89
C GLY A 121 7.55 7.61 12.89
N TYR A 122 7.18 7.39 11.62
CA TYR A 122 8.12 7.03 10.58
C TYR A 122 7.70 7.54 9.20
N ILE A 123 8.67 7.67 8.30
CA ILE A 123 8.48 8.03 6.91
C ILE A 123 8.95 6.86 6.05
N VAL A 124 8.11 6.47 5.09
CA VAL A 124 8.44 5.42 4.11
C VAL A 124 8.44 6.02 2.72
N ASP A 125 9.58 5.92 2.05
CA ASP A 125 9.72 6.26 0.65
C ASP A 125 9.73 4.96 -0.18
N ILE A 126 8.82 4.84 -1.15
CA ILE A 126 8.76 3.72 -2.10
C ILE A 126 8.96 4.27 -3.51
N SER A 127 9.85 3.65 -4.29
CA SER A 127 10.04 3.94 -5.70
C SER A 127 9.83 2.70 -6.56
N ILE A 128 8.89 2.76 -7.52
CA ILE A 128 8.51 1.65 -8.40
C ILE A 128 9.02 1.93 -9.81
N ASP A 129 9.78 1.00 -10.39
CA ASP A 129 10.23 1.08 -11.79
C ASP A 129 9.03 0.87 -12.75
N LYS A 130 8.63 1.93 -13.44
CA LYS A 130 7.47 1.93 -14.36
C LYS A 130 7.59 0.89 -15.47
N THR A 131 8.80 0.55 -15.89
CA THR A 131 9.03 -0.44 -16.94
C THR A 131 8.56 -1.85 -16.56
N LYS A 132 8.36 -2.09 -15.26
CA LYS A 132 7.91 -3.39 -14.72
C LYS A 132 6.40 -3.51 -14.61
N LEU A 133 5.66 -2.41 -14.75
CA LEU A 133 4.20 -2.42 -14.65
C LEU A 133 3.52 -2.76 -15.97
N ASN A 134 4.27 -2.73 -17.09
CA ASN A 134 3.81 -3.12 -18.44
C ASN A 134 2.56 -2.38 -18.95
N MET A 135 2.30 -1.16 -18.45
CA MET A 135 1.17 -0.35 -18.87
C MET A 135 1.43 1.14 -18.66
N PRO A 136 0.80 2.03 -19.44
CA PRO A 136 0.90 3.47 -19.26
C PRO A 136 0.35 3.91 -17.90
N VAL A 137 0.99 4.90 -17.28
CA VAL A 137 0.60 5.42 -15.95
C VAL A 137 -0.85 5.89 -15.91
N GLU A 138 -1.36 6.42 -17.02
CA GLU A 138 -2.73 6.90 -17.20
C GLU A 138 -3.79 5.79 -17.16
N GLN A 139 -3.36 4.54 -17.21
CA GLN A 139 -4.24 3.36 -17.15
C GLN A 139 -4.08 2.57 -15.86
N ILE A 140 -3.16 2.97 -14.99
CA ILE A 140 -2.88 2.29 -13.72
C ILE A 140 -3.94 2.66 -12.68
N TYR A 141 -4.59 1.65 -12.12
CA TYR A 141 -5.39 1.77 -10.90
C TYR A 141 -4.54 1.41 -9.70
N PHE A 142 -4.72 2.13 -8.60
CA PHE A 142 -4.03 1.84 -7.35
C PHE A 142 -4.89 2.17 -6.14
N ASN A 143 -4.46 1.70 -4.99
CA ASN A 143 -4.84 2.23 -3.69
C ASN A 143 -3.63 2.16 -2.76
N ALA A 144 -3.67 2.92 -1.69
CA ALA A 144 -2.60 2.97 -0.71
C ALA A 144 -3.20 2.83 0.70
N TYR A 145 -2.52 2.08 1.55
CA TYR A 145 -3.02 1.68 2.85
C TYR A 145 -1.95 1.82 3.93
N ARG A 146 -2.40 1.82 5.17
CA ARG A 146 -1.57 1.57 6.34
C ARG A 146 -2.30 0.61 7.26
N LEU A 147 -1.58 -0.40 7.69
CA LEU A 147 -1.93 -1.27 8.79
C LEU A 147 -1.21 -0.75 10.05
N GLU A 148 -1.94 -0.60 11.14
CA GLU A 148 -1.46 -0.11 12.43
C GLU A 148 -2.00 -1.02 13.54
N THR A 149 -1.18 -1.41 14.49
CA THR A 149 -1.50 -2.42 15.50
C THR A 149 -1.33 -1.95 16.96
N ASP A 150 -1.15 -0.65 17.18
CA ASP A 150 -1.02 -0.09 18.54
C ASP A 150 -0.02 -0.87 19.41
N GLY A 151 1.25 -0.96 18.98
CA GLY A 151 2.29 -1.70 19.72
C GLY A 151 2.09 -3.23 19.74
N GLY A 152 1.28 -3.77 18.82
CA GLY A 152 1.03 -5.22 18.69
C GLY A 152 -0.26 -5.69 19.36
N GLU A 153 -1.15 -4.78 19.71
CA GLU A 153 -2.47 -5.15 20.20
C GLU A 153 -3.31 -5.89 19.16
N MET A 154 -4.31 -6.64 19.60
CA MET A 154 -5.17 -7.45 18.74
C MET A 154 -6.06 -6.60 17.82
N GLU A 155 -6.35 -5.36 18.20
CA GLU A 155 -7.18 -4.45 17.41
C GLU A 155 -6.31 -3.77 16.35
N LYS A 156 -6.72 -3.95 15.08
CA LYS A 156 -6.03 -3.37 13.94
C LYS A 156 -6.75 -2.13 13.45
N HIS A 157 -6.01 -1.06 13.29
CA HIS A 157 -6.45 0.13 12.61
C HIS A 157 -6.06 0.04 11.13
N LEU A 158 -7.06 0.09 10.27
CA LEU A 158 -6.88 0.01 8.82
C LEU A 158 -7.16 1.37 8.20
N PHE A 159 -6.15 1.96 7.56
CA PHE A 159 -6.28 3.25 6.90
C PHE A 159 -6.09 3.10 5.40
N ALA A 160 -6.80 3.89 4.62
CA ALA A 160 -6.78 3.85 3.17
C ALA A 160 -6.81 5.24 2.55
N LEU A 161 -6.17 5.40 1.40
CA LEU A 161 -6.30 6.59 0.56
C LEU A 161 -7.75 6.72 0.05
N ASN A 162 -8.28 5.64 -0.52
CA ASN A 162 -9.68 5.51 -0.89
C ASN A 162 -10.31 4.36 -0.10
N PRO A 163 -11.07 4.64 0.98
CA PRO A 163 -11.64 3.63 1.87
C PRO A 163 -12.47 2.59 1.14
N THR A 164 -12.27 1.34 1.48
CA THR A 164 -13.04 0.22 0.90
C THR A 164 -14.43 0.10 1.50
N MET A 165 -14.70 0.77 2.62
CA MET A 165 -15.94 0.75 3.39
C MET A 165 -16.23 -0.61 4.04
N CYS A 166 -15.18 -1.40 4.25
CA CYS A 166 -15.22 -2.68 4.94
C CYS A 166 -13.87 -2.94 5.65
N GLY A 167 -13.72 -4.07 6.31
CA GLY A 167 -12.49 -4.43 7.03
C GLY A 167 -11.43 -5.13 6.16
N LYS A 168 -11.45 -4.93 4.82
CA LYS A 168 -10.57 -5.61 3.87
C LYS A 168 -9.93 -4.58 2.94
N PHE A 169 -8.68 -4.81 2.50
CA PHE A 169 -7.97 -3.92 1.57
C PHE A 169 -8.21 -4.31 0.10
N HIS A 170 -8.33 -5.60 -0.16
CA HIS A 170 -8.46 -6.14 -1.51
C HIS A 170 -9.87 -5.98 -2.08
N VAL A 171 -10.28 -4.73 -2.35
CA VAL A 171 -11.56 -4.39 -2.99
C VAL A 171 -11.27 -3.64 -4.29
N PRO A 172 -11.05 -4.35 -5.42
CA PRO A 172 -10.54 -3.76 -6.66
C PRO A 172 -11.41 -2.63 -7.23
N THR A 173 -12.71 -2.64 -6.95
CA THR A 173 -13.64 -1.57 -7.36
C THR A 173 -13.35 -0.23 -6.66
N ARG A 174 -12.60 -0.24 -5.56
CA ARG A 174 -12.17 0.95 -4.81
C ARG A 174 -10.79 1.47 -5.21
N TYR A 175 -10.12 0.84 -6.16
CA TYR A 175 -8.87 1.37 -6.68
C TYR A 175 -9.15 2.56 -7.60
N VAL A 176 -8.35 3.61 -7.46
CA VAL A 176 -8.48 4.88 -8.16
C VAL A 176 -7.41 5.03 -9.23
N MET A 177 -7.62 5.94 -10.19
CA MET A 177 -6.61 6.20 -11.23
C MET A 177 -5.38 6.85 -10.61
N LEU A 178 -4.20 6.31 -10.89
CA LEU A 178 -2.94 6.84 -10.39
C LEU A 178 -2.68 8.27 -10.90
N SER A 179 -3.03 8.55 -12.14
CA SER A 179 -2.86 9.87 -12.76
C SER A 179 -3.55 11.00 -12.01
N ASP A 180 -4.67 10.73 -11.33
CA ASP A 180 -5.42 11.74 -10.56
C ASP A 180 -4.68 12.20 -9.29
N TYR A 181 -3.69 11.43 -8.86
CA TYR A 181 -2.93 11.65 -7.64
C TYR A 181 -1.49 12.13 -7.87
N LEU A 182 -1.01 12.05 -9.10
CA LEU A 182 0.33 12.51 -9.43
C LEU A 182 0.42 14.02 -9.31
N THR A 183 1.38 14.46 -8.50
CA THR A 183 1.80 15.87 -8.54
C THR A 183 2.85 16.00 -9.62
N GLY A 184 2.57 16.82 -10.63
CA GLY A 184 3.56 17.15 -11.65
C GLY A 184 4.80 17.79 -11.01
N LYS A 185 5.97 17.38 -11.47
CA LYS A 185 7.19 18.18 -11.34
C LYS A 185 7.21 19.24 -12.42
#